data_c82ea51411522d8ef8608e0e484b9e3b
#
_entry.id   c82ea51411522d8ef8608e0e484b9e3b
#
_cell.length_a   1.000
_cell.length_b   1.000
_cell.length_c   1.000
_cell.angle_alpha   90.00
_cell.angle_beta   90.00
_cell.angle_gamma   90.00
#
_symmetry.space_group_name_H-M   'P 1'
#
loop_
_entity.id
_entity.type
_entity.pdbx_description
1 polymer ?
#
loop_
_entity_poly.entity_id
_entity_poly.type
_entity_poly.pdbx_seq_one_letter_code
_entity_poly.pdbx_strand_id
1 'polypeptide(L)'
;AYNRIGDCHLNVRNFEEAKHYYSQAEQMNTPSGDYSFYQLALVSGLQKDYTGKITLLNRLVGKYPSSPYAVNAIYEKGRSYVLMDNNGQAITSFKELLEKYPESPVSRKAAAEIGLLYYQNGNFDQAINAYKQVIEKYPGSEEARLAMRDMKSIYVDLNRIDEFAALANAMPGHIRFDASEQDSLTYAAAEKIYARGRTEEAKSSLNKYLQTFPEGAFSLNAHYYLCQIGNEQKNYDMVLLHSGKLLEYPNNPFAEEALIMRAEVQFNQQQMAEALASYKMLKEKATNVERRQLAETGILRCAFLLRDDVETIHAATEVLAEAKLSPELKNEALYYRAKAYKNQKADKKALDDFRELAKDTRNSYGAEAKYQVAQALYDAQEYAAAEKELLNYIEQSTPHAYWLARSFVLLSDVYVAMGKDLDARQYLLSLQQNYQGNDDIESMIEDRLKKLNK
;
A
#
# COMPACT_ATOMS: atom_id res chain seq x y z
N ALA A 1 18.83 -37.18 -54.44
CA ALA A 1 17.43 -36.97 -54.87
C ALA A 1 16.48 -36.98 -53.68
N TYR A 2 16.44 -38.03 -52.85
CA TYR A 2 15.43 -38.17 -51.71
C TYR A 2 15.47 -37.01 -50.72
N ASN A 3 16.65 -36.52 -50.28
CA ASN A 3 16.73 -35.36 -49.38
C ASN A 3 16.06 -34.13 -49.99
N ARG A 4 16.20 -33.87 -51.28
CA ARG A 4 15.59 -32.73 -51.96
C ARG A 4 14.07 -32.87 -52.08
N ILE A 5 13.58 -34.09 -52.27
CA ILE A 5 12.13 -34.37 -52.26
C ILE A 5 11.59 -34.14 -50.86
N GLY A 6 12.28 -34.63 -49.83
CA GLY A 6 11.97 -34.37 -48.43
C GLY A 6 11.91 -32.88 -48.10
N ASP A 7 12.90 -32.08 -48.59
CA ASP A 7 12.91 -30.61 -48.41
C ASP A 7 11.67 -29.96 -49.04
N CYS A 8 11.26 -30.41 -50.23
CA CYS A 8 10.03 -29.91 -50.89
C CYS A 8 8.78 -30.17 -50.04
N HIS A 9 8.63 -31.40 -49.54
CA HIS A 9 7.50 -31.77 -48.69
C HIS A 9 7.51 -31.00 -47.34
N LEU A 10 8.70 -30.81 -46.76
CA LEU A 10 8.85 -30.01 -45.55
C LEU A 10 8.39 -28.55 -45.74
N ASN A 11 8.80 -27.95 -46.88
CA ASN A 11 8.40 -26.56 -47.20
C ASN A 11 6.89 -26.38 -47.35
N VAL A 12 6.16 -27.40 -47.82
CA VAL A 12 4.69 -27.36 -47.88
C VAL A 12 4.03 -27.98 -46.65
N ARG A 13 4.80 -28.19 -45.57
CA ARG A 13 4.36 -28.78 -44.30
C ARG A 13 3.74 -30.18 -44.41
N ASN A 14 4.05 -30.93 -45.43
CA ASN A 14 3.68 -32.34 -45.53
C ASN A 14 4.72 -33.19 -44.78
N PHE A 15 4.56 -33.22 -43.45
CA PHE A 15 5.55 -33.81 -42.54
C PHE A 15 5.70 -35.32 -42.71
N GLU A 16 4.64 -36.03 -43.00
CA GLU A 16 4.68 -37.50 -43.18
C GLU A 16 5.52 -37.90 -44.43
N GLU A 17 5.26 -37.26 -45.57
CA GLU A 17 6.02 -37.50 -46.77
C GLU A 17 7.49 -37.02 -46.63
N ALA A 18 7.70 -35.87 -45.96
CA ALA A 18 9.05 -35.41 -45.65
C ALA A 18 9.83 -36.47 -44.86
N LYS A 19 9.24 -37.02 -43.77
CA LYS A 19 9.86 -38.12 -42.99
C LYS A 19 10.12 -39.35 -43.84
N HIS A 20 9.17 -39.74 -44.66
CA HIS A 20 9.31 -40.89 -45.55
C HIS A 20 10.55 -40.74 -46.46
N TYR A 21 10.68 -39.62 -47.17
CA TYR A 21 11.80 -39.39 -48.07
C TYR A 21 13.15 -39.23 -47.37
N TYR A 22 13.20 -38.56 -46.23
CA TYR A 22 14.42 -38.47 -45.41
C TYR A 22 14.83 -39.84 -44.85
N SER A 23 13.88 -40.67 -44.44
CA SER A 23 14.17 -42.05 -44.00
C SER A 23 14.72 -42.91 -45.09
N GLN A 24 14.19 -42.82 -46.32
CA GLN A 24 14.77 -43.52 -47.48
C GLN A 24 16.18 -43.03 -47.78
N ALA A 25 16.43 -41.74 -47.69
CA ALA A 25 17.78 -41.19 -47.90
C ALA A 25 18.79 -41.69 -46.86
N GLU A 26 18.38 -41.84 -45.59
CA GLU A 26 19.18 -42.39 -44.49
C GLU A 26 19.55 -43.85 -44.72
N GLN A 27 18.56 -44.68 -45.11
CA GLN A 27 18.72 -46.10 -45.35
C GLN A 27 19.74 -46.40 -46.50
N MET A 28 19.91 -45.48 -47.42
CA MET A 28 20.88 -45.59 -48.45
C MET A 28 22.34 -45.51 -47.98
N ASN A 29 22.56 -45.17 -46.74
CA ASN A 29 23.87 -45.06 -46.08
C ASN A 29 24.92 -44.26 -46.88
N THR A 30 24.49 -43.16 -47.46
CA THR A 30 25.33 -42.26 -48.29
C THR A 30 26.06 -41.25 -47.40
N PRO A 31 27.07 -40.55 -47.94
CA PRO A 31 27.73 -39.45 -47.22
C PRO A 31 26.81 -38.35 -46.74
N SER A 32 25.62 -38.18 -47.32
CA SER A 32 24.60 -37.20 -46.93
C SER A 32 23.61 -37.75 -45.90
N GLY A 33 23.89 -38.86 -45.27
CA GLY A 33 23.03 -39.47 -44.25
C GLY A 33 22.91 -38.62 -42.96
N ASP A 34 23.95 -37.86 -42.67
CA ASP A 34 23.93 -36.90 -41.56
C ASP A 34 22.85 -35.81 -41.75
N TYR A 35 22.72 -35.26 -42.96
CA TYR A 35 21.67 -34.34 -43.33
C TYR A 35 20.28 -34.97 -43.13
N SER A 36 20.11 -36.21 -43.60
CA SER A 36 18.86 -36.93 -43.49
C SER A 36 18.43 -37.11 -42.02
N PHE A 37 19.36 -37.53 -41.14
CA PHE A 37 19.08 -37.64 -39.69
C PHE A 37 18.71 -36.32 -39.08
N TYR A 38 19.41 -35.23 -39.40
CA TYR A 38 19.14 -33.92 -38.88
C TYR A 38 17.75 -33.43 -39.28
N GLN A 39 17.38 -33.56 -40.55
CA GLN A 39 16.06 -33.18 -41.06
C GLN A 39 14.93 -34.04 -40.46
N LEU A 40 15.13 -35.36 -40.34
CA LEU A 40 14.19 -36.25 -39.67
C LEU A 40 13.92 -35.80 -38.22
N ALA A 41 14.99 -35.44 -37.50
CA ALA A 41 14.87 -34.95 -36.14
C ALA A 41 14.09 -33.61 -36.07
N LEU A 42 14.37 -32.68 -36.98
CA LEU A 42 13.64 -31.41 -37.05
C LEU A 42 12.15 -31.63 -37.33
N VAL A 43 11.80 -32.49 -38.27
CA VAL A 43 10.40 -32.84 -38.60
C VAL A 43 9.71 -33.48 -37.41
N SER A 44 10.36 -34.43 -36.71
CA SER A 44 9.82 -35.01 -35.46
C SER A 44 9.54 -33.93 -34.40
N GLY A 45 10.41 -32.93 -34.24
CA GLY A 45 10.20 -31.80 -33.35
C GLY A 45 9.02 -30.91 -33.74
N LEU A 46 8.80 -30.67 -35.04
CA LEU A 46 7.64 -29.95 -35.57
C LEU A 46 6.32 -30.67 -35.26
N GLN A 47 6.37 -32.00 -35.22
CA GLN A 47 5.24 -32.86 -34.80
C GLN A 47 5.15 -33.04 -33.27
N LYS A 48 5.99 -32.36 -32.50
CA LYS A 48 6.09 -32.46 -31.02
C LYS A 48 6.55 -33.84 -30.52
N ASP A 49 7.08 -34.68 -31.36
CA ASP A 49 7.76 -35.93 -30.98
C ASP A 49 9.20 -35.62 -30.53
N TYR A 50 9.32 -35.04 -29.34
CA TYR A 50 10.64 -34.66 -28.81
C TYR A 50 11.50 -35.87 -28.45
N THR A 51 10.91 -36.98 -28.03
CA THR A 51 11.63 -38.24 -27.75
C THR A 51 12.23 -38.83 -29.00
N GLY A 52 11.44 -38.90 -30.06
CA GLY A 52 11.92 -39.32 -31.39
C GLY A 52 13.02 -38.40 -31.94
N LYS A 53 12.81 -37.07 -31.79
CA LYS A 53 13.81 -36.07 -32.16
C LYS A 53 15.15 -36.32 -31.45
N ILE A 54 15.15 -36.48 -30.12
CA ILE A 54 16.37 -36.74 -29.32
C ILE A 54 17.05 -38.02 -29.76
N THR A 55 16.29 -39.08 -30.00
CA THR A 55 16.84 -40.37 -30.49
C THR A 55 17.55 -40.21 -31.81
N LEU A 56 16.95 -39.51 -32.75
CA LEU A 56 17.55 -39.25 -34.08
C LEU A 56 18.79 -38.36 -33.96
N LEU A 57 18.81 -37.35 -33.15
CA LEU A 57 19.96 -36.47 -32.89
C LEU A 57 21.13 -37.23 -32.26
N ASN A 58 20.86 -38.11 -31.29
CA ASN A 58 21.89 -38.98 -30.69
C ASN A 58 22.50 -39.94 -31.74
N ARG A 59 21.66 -40.52 -32.60
CA ARG A 59 22.16 -41.39 -33.70
C ARG A 59 23.01 -40.60 -34.69
N LEU A 60 22.63 -39.35 -35.02
CA LEU A 60 23.42 -38.47 -35.86
C LEU A 60 24.82 -38.25 -35.27
N VAL A 61 24.90 -37.78 -34.01
CA VAL A 61 26.16 -37.47 -33.35
C VAL A 61 27.02 -38.74 -33.17
N GLY A 62 26.42 -39.89 -32.91
CA GLY A 62 27.13 -41.15 -32.74
C GLY A 62 27.67 -41.73 -34.07
N LYS A 63 26.87 -41.62 -35.15
CA LYS A 63 27.25 -42.19 -36.47
C LYS A 63 28.14 -41.23 -37.29
N TYR A 64 27.92 -39.91 -37.11
CA TYR A 64 28.61 -38.86 -37.90
C TYR A 64 29.19 -37.77 -36.94
N PRO A 65 30.18 -38.10 -36.12
CA PRO A 65 30.71 -37.16 -35.11
C PRO A 65 31.38 -35.93 -35.73
N SER A 66 31.88 -36.02 -36.97
CA SER A 66 32.49 -34.92 -37.73
C SER A 66 31.50 -34.19 -38.64
N SER A 67 30.19 -34.47 -38.53
CA SER A 67 29.18 -33.80 -39.32
C SER A 67 29.09 -32.32 -39.01
N PRO A 68 28.90 -31.44 -40.01
CA PRO A 68 28.61 -30.03 -39.76
C PRO A 68 27.31 -29.81 -39.00
N TYR A 69 26.43 -30.80 -38.91
CA TYR A 69 25.18 -30.75 -38.13
C TYR A 69 25.36 -31.19 -36.68
N ALA A 70 26.50 -31.78 -36.28
CA ALA A 70 26.70 -32.34 -34.94
C ALA A 70 26.54 -31.26 -33.82
N VAL A 71 27.08 -30.08 -34.06
CA VAL A 71 26.97 -28.95 -33.14
C VAL A 71 25.49 -28.56 -32.90
N ASN A 72 24.76 -28.35 -34.02
CA ASN A 72 23.34 -28.01 -33.94
C ASN A 72 22.51 -29.17 -33.39
N ALA A 73 22.88 -30.43 -33.67
CA ALA A 73 22.18 -31.59 -33.14
C ALA A 73 22.25 -31.67 -31.62
N ILE A 74 23.40 -31.41 -31.00
CA ILE A 74 23.52 -31.37 -29.54
C ILE A 74 22.73 -30.20 -28.95
N TYR A 75 22.75 -29.05 -29.60
CA TYR A 75 21.97 -27.89 -29.17
C TYR A 75 20.46 -28.18 -29.22
N GLU A 76 19.98 -28.73 -30.37
CA GLU A 76 18.58 -29.10 -30.56
C GLU A 76 18.11 -30.20 -29.60
N LYS A 77 19.02 -31.12 -29.21
CA LYS A 77 18.77 -32.10 -28.14
C LYS A 77 18.50 -31.40 -26.82
N GLY A 78 19.34 -30.45 -26.42
CA GLY A 78 19.14 -29.64 -25.21
C GLY A 78 17.83 -28.87 -25.25
N ARG A 79 17.53 -28.21 -26.37
CA ARG A 79 16.25 -27.50 -26.57
C ARG A 79 15.02 -28.43 -26.45
N SER A 80 15.14 -29.65 -26.95
CA SER A 80 14.07 -30.65 -26.86
C SER A 80 13.80 -31.06 -25.40
N TYR A 81 14.86 -31.22 -24.59
CA TYR A 81 14.71 -31.46 -23.16
C TYR A 81 14.05 -30.26 -22.41
N VAL A 82 14.36 -29.00 -22.80
CA VAL A 82 13.67 -27.82 -22.26
C VAL A 82 12.18 -27.88 -22.55
N LEU A 83 11.81 -28.23 -23.81
CA LEU A 83 10.38 -28.34 -24.19
C LEU A 83 9.65 -29.51 -23.52
N MET A 84 10.38 -30.47 -22.97
CA MET A 84 9.86 -31.58 -22.16
C MET A 84 9.92 -31.27 -20.64
N ASP A 85 10.26 -30.06 -20.26
CA ASP A 85 10.45 -29.62 -18.83
C ASP A 85 11.51 -30.47 -18.10
N ASN A 86 12.46 -31.05 -18.86
CA ASN A 86 13.59 -31.84 -18.32
C ASN A 86 14.85 -30.98 -18.26
N ASN A 87 14.87 -30.00 -17.39
CA ASN A 87 15.94 -29.01 -17.28
C ASN A 87 17.30 -29.65 -16.94
N GLY A 88 17.34 -30.76 -16.19
CA GLY A 88 18.57 -31.45 -15.83
C GLY A 88 19.26 -32.04 -17.07
N GLN A 89 18.52 -32.73 -17.93
CA GLN A 89 19.06 -33.31 -19.19
C GLN A 89 19.39 -32.22 -20.23
N ALA A 90 18.62 -31.11 -20.22
CA ALA A 90 18.93 -29.96 -21.08
C ALA A 90 20.31 -29.37 -20.72
N ILE A 91 20.53 -29.07 -19.42
CA ILE A 91 21.82 -28.56 -18.92
C ILE A 91 22.96 -29.52 -19.24
N THR A 92 22.75 -30.82 -19.06
CA THR A 92 23.76 -31.84 -19.44
C THR A 92 24.12 -31.78 -20.93
N SER A 93 23.11 -31.68 -21.82
CA SER A 93 23.31 -31.57 -23.24
C SER A 93 24.02 -30.28 -23.65
N PHE A 94 23.67 -29.17 -23.04
CA PHE A 94 24.36 -27.90 -23.31
C PHE A 94 25.79 -27.89 -22.78
N LYS A 95 26.08 -28.52 -21.64
CA LYS A 95 27.48 -28.72 -21.16
C LYS A 95 28.29 -29.59 -22.08
N GLU A 96 27.72 -30.68 -22.61
CA GLU A 96 28.33 -31.51 -23.63
C GLU A 96 28.75 -30.68 -24.86
N LEU A 97 27.88 -29.76 -25.27
CA LEU A 97 28.18 -28.86 -26.43
C LEU A 97 29.34 -27.91 -26.11
N LEU A 98 29.37 -27.32 -24.92
CA LEU A 98 30.44 -26.41 -24.48
C LEU A 98 31.79 -27.09 -24.38
N GLU A 99 31.81 -28.37 -23.99
CA GLU A 99 33.02 -29.17 -23.87
C GLU A 99 33.56 -29.59 -25.24
N LYS A 100 32.68 -30.11 -26.12
CA LYS A 100 33.08 -30.63 -27.42
C LYS A 100 33.35 -29.54 -28.49
N TYR A 101 32.64 -28.41 -28.40
CA TYR A 101 32.69 -27.36 -29.42
C TYR A 101 32.76 -25.95 -28.82
N PRO A 102 33.79 -25.67 -27.97
CA PRO A 102 33.85 -24.44 -27.17
C PRO A 102 33.84 -23.14 -27.99
N GLU A 103 34.36 -23.18 -29.22
CA GLU A 103 34.50 -22.01 -30.09
C GLU A 103 33.28 -21.77 -31.01
N SER A 104 32.30 -22.67 -30.96
CA SER A 104 31.10 -22.54 -31.81
C SER A 104 30.20 -21.36 -31.36
N PRO A 105 29.66 -20.56 -32.30
CA PRO A 105 28.62 -19.58 -31.98
C PRO A 105 27.40 -20.18 -31.30
N VAL A 106 27.08 -21.45 -31.57
CA VAL A 106 25.97 -22.16 -30.93
C VAL A 106 26.26 -22.46 -29.46
N SER A 107 27.55 -22.68 -29.12
CA SER A 107 27.96 -22.89 -27.75
C SER A 107 27.76 -21.65 -26.87
N ARG A 108 27.91 -20.44 -27.40
CA ARG A 108 27.60 -19.21 -26.70
C ARG A 108 26.10 -19.16 -26.29
N LYS A 109 25.22 -19.54 -27.23
CA LYS A 109 23.78 -19.64 -26.95
C LYS A 109 23.49 -20.69 -25.88
N ALA A 110 24.10 -21.86 -25.97
CA ALA A 110 23.95 -22.94 -24.99
C ALA A 110 24.43 -22.50 -23.59
N ALA A 111 25.52 -21.76 -23.51
CA ALA A 111 26.00 -21.23 -22.23
C ALA A 111 25.00 -20.25 -21.56
N ALA A 112 24.38 -19.37 -22.34
CA ALA A 112 23.34 -18.47 -21.85
C ALA A 112 22.10 -19.25 -21.42
N GLU A 113 21.67 -20.26 -22.17
CA GLU A 113 20.54 -21.14 -21.81
C GLU A 113 20.79 -21.87 -20.48
N ILE A 114 21.98 -22.32 -20.19
CA ILE A 114 22.31 -22.93 -18.87
C ILE A 114 22.04 -21.96 -17.74
N GLY A 115 22.45 -20.71 -17.88
CA GLY A 115 22.17 -19.66 -16.86
C GLY A 115 20.68 -19.46 -16.65
N LEU A 116 19.93 -19.37 -17.76
CA LEU A 116 18.46 -19.22 -17.69
C LEU A 116 17.77 -20.42 -17.01
N LEU A 117 18.18 -21.63 -17.32
CA LEU A 117 17.61 -22.84 -16.73
C LEU A 117 17.90 -22.93 -15.22
N TYR A 118 19.10 -22.57 -14.79
CA TYR A 118 19.39 -22.46 -13.36
C TYR A 118 18.52 -21.40 -12.68
N TYR A 119 18.33 -20.25 -13.32
CA TYR A 119 17.44 -19.20 -12.79
C TYR A 119 16.00 -19.67 -12.64
N GLN A 120 15.45 -20.29 -13.69
CA GLN A 120 14.08 -20.83 -13.67
C GLN A 120 13.87 -21.90 -12.59
N ASN A 121 14.90 -22.66 -12.28
CA ASN A 121 14.88 -23.67 -11.21
C ASN A 121 15.11 -23.08 -9.80
N GLY A 122 15.26 -21.76 -9.67
CA GLY A 122 15.56 -21.10 -8.39
C GLY A 122 17.00 -21.28 -7.90
N ASN A 123 17.89 -21.82 -8.73
CA ASN A 123 19.29 -22.06 -8.41
C ASN A 123 20.14 -20.81 -8.73
N PHE A 124 19.89 -19.73 -7.97
CA PHE A 124 20.41 -18.39 -8.29
C PHE A 124 21.93 -18.31 -8.32
N ASP A 125 22.64 -18.90 -7.36
CA ASP A 125 24.11 -18.87 -7.35
C ASP A 125 24.71 -19.62 -8.54
N GLN A 126 24.09 -20.72 -8.98
CA GLN A 126 24.51 -21.45 -10.19
C GLN A 126 24.20 -20.64 -11.44
N ALA A 127 23.07 -19.92 -11.49
CA ALA A 127 22.74 -19.02 -12.59
C ALA A 127 23.76 -17.88 -12.71
N ILE A 128 24.09 -17.23 -11.58
CA ILE A 128 25.11 -16.17 -11.51
C ILE A 128 26.46 -16.68 -12.04
N ASN A 129 26.89 -17.84 -11.58
CA ASN A 129 28.16 -18.45 -12.02
C ASN A 129 28.15 -18.78 -13.54
N ALA A 130 27.03 -19.30 -14.04
CA ALA A 130 26.89 -19.60 -15.46
C ALA A 130 26.95 -18.32 -16.33
N TYR A 131 26.20 -17.28 -15.93
CA TYR A 131 26.21 -16.00 -16.62
C TYR A 131 27.56 -15.29 -16.54
N LYS A 132 28.25 -15.37 -15.40
CA LYS A 132 29.62 -14.88 -15.28
C LYS A 132 30.55 -15.51 -16.27
N GLN A 133 30.50 -16.84 -16.42
CA GLN A 133 31.31 -17.57 -17.42
C GLN A 133 31.00 -17.12 -18.86
N VAL A 134 29.73 -16.84 -19.18
CA VAL A 134 29.34 -16.32 -20.53
C VAL A 134 30.01 -14.96 -20.78
N ILE A 135 29.97 -14.05 -19.79
CA ILE A 135 30.51 -12.70 -19.91
C ILE A 135 32.04 -12.72 -20.03
N GLU A 136 32.69 -13.54 -19.20
CA GLU A 136 34.16 -13.68 -19.22
C GLU A 136 34.69 -14.34 -20.48
N LYS A 137 34.00 -15.38 -20.98
CA LYS A 137 34.45 -16.18 -22.13
C LYS A 137 34.09 -15.52 -23.46
N TYR A 138 32.98 -14.78 -23.52
CA TYR A 138 32.47 -14.20 -24.78
C TYR A 138 32.24 -12.68 -24.66
N PRO A 139 33.23 -11.90 -24.24
CA PRO A 139 33.07 -10.48 -24.00
C PRO A 139 32.60 -9.75 -25.27
N GLY A 140 31.66 -8.83 -25.12
CA GLY A 140 31.09 -8.05 -26.23
C GLY A 140 30.06 -8.79 -27.09
N SER A 141 29.79 -10.07 -26.84
CA SER A 141 28.73 -10.81 -27.56
C SER A 141 27.33 -10.39 -27.07
N GLU A 142 26.33 -10.66 -27.91
CA GLU A 142 24.92 -10.46 -27.53
C GLU A 142 24.54 -11.32 -26.32
N GLU A 143 25.05 -12.56 -26.28
CA GLU A 143 24.81 -13.47 -25.17
C GLU A 143 25.41 -12.94 -23.86
N ALA A 144 26.61 -12.33 -23.91
CA ALA A 144 27.22 -11.70 -22.74
C ALA A 144 26.40 -10.48 -22.23
N ARG A 145 25.87 -9.70 -23.16
CA ARG A 145 25.02 -8.56 -22.83
C ARG A 145 23.70 -9.00 -22.17
N LEU A 146 23.06 -10.05 -22.71
CA LEU A 146 21.87 -10.65 -22.14
C LEU A 146 22.15 -11.27 -20.76
N ALA A 147 23.26 -12.03 -20.64
CA ALA A 147 23.69 -12.64 -19.38
C ALA A 147 23.91 -11.59 -18.29
N MET A 148 24.51 -10.44 -18.62
CA MET A 148 24.69 -9.33 -17.69
C MET A 148 23.35 -8.76 -17.21
N ARG A 149 22.43 -8.53 -18.13
CA ARG A 149 21.09 -8.04 -17.79
C ARG A 149 20.34 -9.00 -16.85
N ASP A 150 20.37 -10.29 -17.17
CA ASP A 150 19.66 -11.31 -16.40
C ASP A 150 20.33 -11.54 -15.03
N MET A 151 21.67 -11.52 -14.98
CA MET A 151 22.43 -11.55 -13.73
C MET A 151 22.10 -10.36 -12.84
N LYS A 152 22.02 -9.13 -13.39
CA LYS A 152 21.60 -7.93 -12.68
C LYS A 152 20.21 -8.12 -12.06
N SER A 153 19.24 -8.67 -12.80
CA SER A 153 17.90 -8.97 -12.30
C SER A 153 17.91 -9.94 -11.11
N ILE A 154 18.77 -10.97 -11.16
CA ILE A 154 18.94 -11.92 -10.04
C ILE A 154 19.43 -11.19 -8.78
N TYR A 155 20.43 -10.33 -8.90
CA TYR A 155 20.97 -9.60 -7.76
C TYR A 155 19.95 -8.62 -7.15
N VAL A 156 19.10 -8.00 -7.99
CA VAL A 156 17.95 -7.21 -7.51
C VAL A 156 16.97 -8.10 -6.74
N ASP A 157 16.62 -9.27 -7.30
CA ASP A 157 15.69 -10.21 -6.65
C ASP A 157 16.19 -10.76 -5.31
N LEU A 158 17.51 -10.90 -5.19
CA LEU A 158 18.18 -11.35 -3.96
C LEU A 158 18.54 -10.20 -3.01
N ASN A 159 18.30 -8.95 -3.40
CA ASN A 159 18.72 -7.75 -2.63
C ASN A 159 20.24 -7.73 -2.32
N ARG A 160 21.06 -8.14 -3.31
CA ARG A 160 22.52 -8.28 -3.21
C ARG A 160 23.26 -7.31 -4.14
N ILE A 161 22.80 -6.05 -4.22
CA ILE A 161 23.31 -5.07 -5.20
C ILE A 161 24.78 -4.71 -4.95
N ASP A 162 25.23 -4.68 -3.70
CA ASP A 162 26.64 -4.41 -3.38
C ASP A 162 27.57 -5.47 -3.96
N GLU A 163 27.15 -6.74 -3.95
CA GLU A 163 27.91 -7.84 -4.56
C GLU A 163 27.95 -7.70 -6.09
N PHE A 164 26.82 -7.29 -6.68
CA PHE A 164 26.79 -7.01 -8.12
C PHE A 164 27.72 -5.85 -8.48
N ALA A 165 27.74 -4.77 -7.70
CA ALA A 165 28.62 -3.63 -7.91
C ALA A 165 30.10 -4.05 -7.85
N ALA A 166 30.47 -4.84 -6.85
CA ALA A 166 31.83 -5.36 -6.69
C ALA A 166 32.22 -6.26 -7.90
N LEU A 167 31.29 -7.14 -8.34
CA LEU A 167 31.50 -8.02 -9.47
C LEU A 167 31.65 -7.22 -10.79
N ALA A 168 30.76 -6.26 -11.05
CA ALA A 168 30.80 -5.44 -12.27
C ALA A 168 32.11 -4.64 -12.40
N ASN A 169 32.60 -4.10 -11.28
CA ASN A 169 33.87 -3.38 -11.22
C ASN A 169 35.10 -4.30 -11.44
N ALA A 170 35.00 -5.59 -11.10
CA ALA A 170 36.07 -6.56 -11.28
C ALA A 170 36.10 -7.20 -12.68
N MET A 171 35.03 -7.09 -13.48
CA MET A 171 34.92 -7.71 -14.76
C MET A 171 35.73 -6.99 -15.88
N PRO A 172 36.46 -7.70 -16.74
CA PRO A 172 37.11 -7.11 -17.89
C PRO A 172 36.08 -6.58 -18.89
N GLY A 173 36.28 -5.36 -19.40
CA GLY A 173 35.41 -4.77 -20.43
C GLY A 173 34.58 -3.56 -20.00
N HIS A 174 34.89 -2.96 -18.84
CA HIS A 174 34.30 -1.71 -18.33
C HIS A 174 32.77 -1.66 -18.46
N ILE A 175 32.09 -2.56 -17.77
CA ILE A 175 30.69 -2.36 -17.49
C ILE A 175 30.63 -1.21 -16.51
N ARG A 176 30.28 -0.02 -16.99
CA ARG A 176 30.09 1.14 -16.12
C ARG A 176 28.86 0.86 -15.26
N PHE A 177 29.09 0.48 -14.03
CA PHE A 177 28.11 0.45 -12.98
C PHE A 177 28.32 1.72 -12.15
N ASP A 178 27.66 2.77 -12.55
CA ASP A 178 27.82 4.07 -11.89
C ASP A 178 26.94 4.20 -10.64
N ALA A 179 27.21 5.26 -9.85
CA ALA A 179 26.47 5.51 -8.61
C ALA A 179 24.97 5.71 -8.82
N SER A 180 24.57 6.25 -9.98
CA SER A 180 23.14 6.47 -10.30
C SER A 180 22.44 5.14 -10.60
N GLU A 181 23.10 4.23 -11.28
CA GLU A 181 22.57 2.89 -11.52
C GLU A 181 22.50 2.08 -10.23
N GLN A 182 23.51 2.21 -9.35
CA GLN A 182 23.52 1.57 -8.04
C GLN A 182 22.39 2.09 -7.16
N ASP A 183 22.17 3.41 -7.11
CA ASP A 183 21.04 4.05 -6.42
C ASP A 183 19.70 3.42 -6.89
N SER A 184 19.45 3.45 -8.21
CA SER A 184 18.21 2.94 -8.78
C SER A 184 17.96 1.45 -8.50
N LEU A 185 18.98 0.61 -8.60
CA LEU A 185 18.83 -0.83 -8.37
C LEU A 185 18.69 -1.18 -6.90
N THR A 186 19.39 -0.45 -6.01
CA THR A 186 19.25 -0.66 -4.56
C THR A 186 17.85 -0.31 -4.09
N TYR A 187 17.30 0.79 -4.58
CA TYR A 187 15.91 1.15 -4.31
C TYR A 187 14.94 0.12 -4.90
N ALA A 188 15.10 -0.27 -6.19
CA ALA A 188 14.22 -1.23 -6.84
C ALA A 188 14.19 -2.59 -6.12
N ALA A 189 15.32 -3.05 -5.56
CA ALA A 189 15.37 -4.26 -4.76
C ALA A 189 14.51 -4.13 -3.48
N ALA A 190 14.65 -3.00 -2.76
CA ALA A 190 13.88 -2.74 -1.56
C ALA A 190 12.36 -2.59 -1.85
N GLU A 191 12.00 -1.88 -2.92
CA GLU A 191 10.60 -1.73 -3.36
C GLU A 191 9.97 -3.06 -3.74
N LYS A 192 10.71 -3.93 -4.42
CA LYS A 192 10.23 -5.27 -4.81
C LYS A 192 9.94 -6.15 -3.59
N ILE A 193 10.75 -6.03 -2.53
CA ILE A 193 10.52 -6.71 -1.25
C ILE A 193 9.23 -6.20 -0.59
N TYR A 194 9.05 -4.87 -0.60
CA TYR A 194 7.82 -4.24 -0.09
C TYR A 194 6.57 -4.70 -0.84
N ALA A 195 6.62 -4.69 -2.18
CA ALA A 195 5.52 -5.12 -3.04
C ALA A 195 5.13 -6.60 -2.84
N ARG A 196 6.06 -7.44 -2.36
CA ARG A 196 5.80 -8.84 -1.98
C ARG A 196 5.22 -9.02 -0.58
N GLY A 197 4.98 -7.93 0.15
CA GLY A 197 4.43 -7.95 1.51
C GLY A 197 5.43 -8.41 2.60
N ARG A 198 6.74 -8.43 2.30
CA ARG A 198 7.80 -8.81 3.25
C ARG A 198 8.23 -7.59 4.07
N THR A 199 7.33 -7.11 4.93
CA THR A 199 7.39 -5.78 5.55
C THR A 199 8.67 -5.54 6.36
N GLU A 200 9.10 -6.48 7.22
CA GLU A 200 10.31 -6.30 8.04
C GLU A 200 11.58 -6.24 7.20
N GLU A 201 11.63 -7.07 6.18
CA GLU A 201 12.76 -7.09 5.26
C GLU A 201 12.79 -5.84 4.37
N ALA A 202 11.62 -5.37 3.91
CA ALA A 202 11.48 -4.11 3.18
C ALA A 202 11.96 -2.93 4.04
N LYS A 203 11.53 -2.86 5.29
CA LYS A 203 11.97 -1.85 6.25
C LYS A 203 13.50 -1.83 6.41
N SER A 204 14.11 -3.02 6.58
CA SER A 204 15.58 -3.13 6.66
C SER A 204 16.25 -2.64 5.39
N SER A 205 15.75 -3.05 4.23
CA SER A 205 16.31 -2.70 2.91
C SER A 205 16.16 -1.23 2.57
N LEU A 206 15.00 -0.62 2.88
CA LEU A 206 14.76 0.82 2.68
C LEU A 206 15.66 1.68 3.61
N ASN A 207 15.85 1.25 4.86
CA ASN A 207 16.78 1.94 5.76
C ASN A 207 18.22 1.82 5.27
N LYS A 208 18.65 0.64 4.79
CA LYS A 208 19.98 0.46 4.17
C LYS A 208 20.14 1.36 2.94
N TYR A 209 19.09 1.46 2.11
CA TYR A 209 19.07 2.36 0.96
C TYR A 209 19.33 3.81 1.39
N LEU A 210 18.59 4.34 2.37
CA LEU A 210 18.73 5.70 2.87
C LEU A 210 20.09 5.97 3.56
N GLN A 211 20.71 4.95 4.16
CA GLN A 211 22.07 5.08 4.70
C GLN A 211 23.11 5.21 3.60
N THR A 212 22.91 4.49 2.47
CA THR A 212 23.85 4.51 1.35
C THR A 212 23.64 5.72 0.44
N PHE A 213 22.38 6.09 0.22
CA PHE A 213 21.94 7.16 -0.68
C PHE A 213 20.96 8.10 0.02
N PRO A 214 21.41 8.91 1.01
CA PRO A 214 20.52 9.79 1.77
C PRO A 214 19.84 10.85 0.88
N GLU A 215 20.51 11.30 -0.17
CA GLU A 215 20.02 12.25 -1.18
C GLU A 215 19.82 11.56 -2.55
N GLY A 216 19.61 10.25 -2.55
CA GLY A 216 19.40 9.46 -3.76
C GLY A 216 18.10 9.84 -4.48
N ALA A 217 18.02 9.48 -5.76
CA ALA A 217 16.87 9.81 -6.59
C ALA A 217 15.53 9.29 -6.04
N PHE A 218 15.56 8.27 -5.20
CA PHE A 218 14.39 7.62 -4.61
C PHE A 218 14.30 7.78 -3.09
N SER A 219 15.07 8.72 -2.50
CA SER A 219 15.07 8.95 -1.04
C SER A 219 13.67 9.30 -0.53
N LEU A 220 12.92 10.13 -1.25
CA LEU A 220 11.54 10.48 -0.90
C LEU A 220 10.60 9.27 -0.96
N ASN A 221 10.75 8.42 -1.97
CA ASN A 221 9.97 7.18 -2.07
C ASN A 221 10.26 6.23 -0.88
N ALA A 222 11.55 6.09 -0.53
CA ALA A 222 11.97 5.25 0.59
C ALA A 222 11.40 5.78 1.92
N HIS A 223 11.45 7.10 2.16
CA HIS A 223 10.83 7.72 3.33
C HIS A 223 9.32 7.51 3.35
N TYR A 224 8.65 7.62 2.20
CA TYR A 224 7.22 7.39 2.10
C TYR A 224 6.83 5.95 2.46
N TYR A 225 7.51 4.95 1.91
CA TYR A 225 7.22 3.55 2.25
C TYR A 225 7.53 3.24 3.73
N LEU A 226 8.59 3.81 4.30
CA LEU A 226 8.88 3.65 5.72
C LEU A 226 7.79 4.33 6.59
N CYS A 227 7.26 5.46 6.15
CA CYS A 227 6.14 6.10 6.82
C CYS A 227 4.88 5.21 6.80
N GLN A 228 4.57 4.61 5.64
CA GLN A 228 3.44 3.67 5.51
C GLN A 228 3.63 2.43 6.40
N ILE A 229 4.81 1.81 6.36
CA ILE A 229 5.14 0.67 7.23
C ILE A 229 4.97 1.04 8.70
N GLY A 230 5.45 2.22 9.10
CA GLY A 230 5.28 2.74 10.46
C GLY A 230 3.82 2.89 10.85
N ASN A 231 3.00 3.40 9.95
CA ASN A 231 1.57 3.59 10.19
C ASN A 231 0.83 2.24 10.34
N GLU A 232 1.10 1.28 9.46
CA GLU A 232 0.54 -0.08 9.54
C GLU A 232 0.92 -0.80 10.84
N GLN A 233 2.18 -0.63 11.28
CA GLN A 233 2.71 -1.22 12.52
C GLN A 233 2.38 -0.43 13.78
N LYS A 234 1.72 0.73 13.67
CA LYS A 234 1.48 1.68 14.74
C LYS A 234 2.79 2.13 15.43
N ASN A 235 3.87 2.16 14.67
CA ASN A 235 5.15 2.71 15.11
C ASN A 235 5.14 4.22 14.86
N TYR A 236 4.60 4.95 15.81
CA TYR A 236 4.37 6.39 15.68
C TYR A 236 5.66 7.21 15.52
N ASP A 237 6.73 6.81 16.19
CA ASP A 237 8.03 7.48 16.06
C ASP A 237 8.56 7.38 14.63
N MET A 238 8.40 6.24 13.99
CA MET A 238 8.79 6.02 12.60
C MET A 238 7.95 6.88 11.65
N VAL A 239 6.64 6.97 11.87
CA VAL A 239 5.75 7.86 11.08
C VAL A 239 6.20 9.32 11.22
N LEU A 240 6.42 9.80 12.45
CA LEU A 240 6.83 11.18 12.70
C LEU A 240 8.19 11.51 12.11
N LEU A 241 9.16 10.57 12.19
CA LEU A 241 10.48 10.72 11.62
C LEU A 241 10.42 10.86 10.10
N HIS A 242 9.83 9.87 9.43
CA HIS A 242 9.88 9.81 7.97
C HIS A 242 8.92 10.80 7.30
N SER A 243 7.76 11.10 7.90
CA SER A 243 6.91 12.20 7.43
C SER A 243 7.60 13.55 7.58
N GLY A 244 8.35 13.75 8.67
CA GLY A 244 9.17 14.95 8.85
C GLY A 244 10.19 15.14 7.72
N LYS A 245 10.90 14.06 7.35
CA LYS A 245 11.84 14.06 6.23
C LYS A 245 11.19 14.39 4.89
N LEU A 246 10.01 13.85 4.62
CA LEU A 246 9.25 14.20 3.42
C LEU A 246 8.88 15.68 3.38
N LEU A 247 8.50 16.27 4.51
CA LEU A 247 8.06 17.66 4.59
C LEU A 247 9.20 18.68 4.52
N GLU A 248 10.48 18.26 4.62
CA GLU A 248 11.63 19.11 4.31
C GLU A 248 11.67 19.52 2.82
N TYR A 249 10.95 18.80 1.95
CA TYR A 249 10.86 19.05 0.51
C TYR A 249 9.49 19.59 0.13
N PRO A 250 9.33 20.90 -0.14
CA PRO A 250 8.01 21.55 -0.30
C PRO A 250 7.13 20.99 -1.43
N ASN A 251 7.76 20.52 -2.50
CA ASN A 251 7.07 20.05 -3.72
C ASN A 251 7.14 18.53 -3.90
N ASN A 252 7.25 17.76 -2.82
CA ASN A 252 7.26 16.31 -2.95
C ASN A 252 5.84 15.76 -3.23
N PRO A 253 5.71 14.69 -4.04
CA PRO A 253 4.42 14.12 -4.41
C PRO A 253 3.70 13.43 -3.24
N PHE A 254 4.39 13.16 -2.13
CA PHE A 254 3.86 12.44 -0.96
C PHE A 254 3.46 13.38 0.19
N ALA A 255 3.50 14.70 -0.02
CA ALA A 255 3.30 15.68 1.05
C ALA A 255 1.93 15.56 1.72
N GLU A 256 0.87 15.35 0.93
CA GLU A 256 -0.49 15.23 1.46
C GLU A 256 -0.64 13.97 2.32
N GLU A 257 -0.20 12.80 1.82
CA GLU A 257 -0.26 11.54 2.55
C GLU A 257 0.60 11.58 3.81
N ALA A 258 1.79 12.17 3.72
CA ALA A 258 2.67 12.35 4.87
C ALA A 258 2.03 13.23 5.96
N LEU A 259 1.34 14.32 5.56
CA LEU A 259 0.62 15.19 6.48
C LEU A 259 -0.57 14.51 7.12
N ILE A 260 -1.33 13.70 6.36
CA ILE A 260 -2.45 12.92 6.91
C ILE A 260 -1.93 11.98 7.99
N MET A 261 -0.97 11.11 7.67
CA MET A 261 -0.42 10.15 8.64
C MET A 261 0.17 10.84 9.86
N ARG A 262 0.91 11.95 9.66
CA ARG A 262 1.51 12.72 10.73
C ARG A 262 0.47 13.35 11.65
N ALA A 263 -0.53 14.02 11.08
CA ALA A 263 -1.59 14.69 11.84
C ALA A 263 -2.42 13.69 12.66
N GLU A 264 -2.77 12.54 12.07
CA GLU A 264 -3.49 11.48 12.77
C GLU A 264 -2.69 10.90 13.93
N VAL A 265 -1.40 10.64 13.74
CA VAL A 265 -0.51 10.16 14.80
C VAL A 265 -0.42 11.18 15.92
N GLN A 266 -0.18 12.46 15.61
CA GLN A 266 -0.10 13.53 16.58
C GLN A 266 -1.41 13.69 17.35
N PHE A 267 -2.56 13.63 16.67
CA PHE A 267 -3.88 13.68 17.29
C PHE A 267 -4.09 12.51 18.26
N ASN A 268 -3.78 11.29 17.83
CA ASN A 268 -3.92 10.08 18.65
C ASN A 268 -2.99 10.08 19.88
N GLN A 269 -1.83 10.71 19.76
CA GLN A 269 -0.89 10.92 20.88
C GLN A 269 -1.23 12.12 21.74
N GLN A 270 -2.37 12.79 21.52
CA GLN A 270 -2.81 14.00 22.24
C GLN A 270 -1.86 15.19 22.08
N GLN A 271 -1.06 15.21 21.03
CA GLN A 271 -0.20 16.33 20.64
C GLN A 271 -1.03 17.33 19.79
N MET A 272 -2.02 17.96 20.42
CA MET A 272 -3.06 18.70 19.70
C MET A 272 -2.54 19.94 18.96
N ALA A 273 -1.53 20.60 19.50
CA ALA A 273 -0.94 21.79 18.86
C ALA A 273 -0.17 21.41 17.57
N GLU A 274 0.58 20.33 17.62
CA GLU A 274 1.32 19.79 16.48
C GLU A 274 0.35 19.24 15.44
N ALA A 275 -0.69 18.51 15.86
CA ALA A 275 -1.73 17.99 14.98
C ALA A 275 -2.46 19.15 14.26
N LEU A 276 -2.82 20.22 14.99
CA LEU A 276 -3.42 21.41 14.41
C LEU A 276 -2.55 22.03 13.31
N ALA A 277 -1.25 22.16 13.58
CA ALA A 277 -0.30 22.67 12.58
C ALA A 277 -0.24 21.78 11.33
N SER A 278 -0.18 20.46 11.53
CA SER A 278 -0.15 19.48 10.43
C SER A 278 -1.46 19.51 9.59
N TYR A 279 -2.62 19.61 10.25
CA TYR A 279 -3.90 19.73 9.53
C TYR A 279 -4.02 21.07 8.79
N LYS A 280 -3.51 22.17 9.33
CA LYS A 280 -3.46 23.45 8.60
C LYS A 280 -2.61 23.37 7.36
N MET A 281 -1.43 22.75 7.45
CA MET A 281 -0.57 22.50 6.29
C MET A 281 -1.25 21.59 5.26
N LEU A 282 -1.97 20.56 5.71
CA LEU A 282 -2.73 19.68 4.83
C LEU A 282 -3.84 20.46 4.10
N LYS A 283 -4.58 21.33 4.80
CA LYS A 283 -5.61 22.16 4.19
C LYS A 283 -5.09 23.03 3.05
N GLU A 284 -3.91 23.63 3.24
CA GLU A 284 -3.25 24.47 2.22
C GLU A 284 -2.81 23.67 0.98
N LYS A 285 -2.42 22.40 1.18
CA LYS A 285 -1.89 21.55 0.11
C LYS A 285 -2.94 20.64 -0.55
N ALA A 286 -4.10 20.48 0.08
CA ALA A 286 -5.12 19.53 -0.35
C ALA A 286 -5.57 19.74 -1.80
N THR A 287 -5.39 18.71 -2.62
CA THR A 287 -5.71 18.72 -4.04
C THR A 287 -7.15 18.32 -4.34
N ASN A 288 -7.85 17.72 -3.38
CA ASN A 288 -9.24 17.31 -3.51
C ASN A 288 -10.10 17.71 -2.30
N VAL A 289 -11.41 17.61 -2.47
CA VAL A 289 -12.40 18.03 -1.46
C VAL A 289 -12.31 17.14 -0.22
N GLU A 290 -12.12 15.84 -0.38
CA GLU A 290 -12.12 14.87 0.71
C GLU A 290 -10.94 15.13 1.68
N ARG A 291 -9.75 15.38 1.14
CA ARG A 291 -8.56 15.73 1.94
C ARG A 291 -8.70 17.07 2.63
N ARG A 292 -9.34 18.03 1.96
CA ARG A 292 -9.64 19.34 2.55
C ARG A 292 -10.61 19.19 3.72
N GLN A 293 -11.70 18.47 3.56
CA GLN A 293 -12.68 18.22 4.62
C GLN A 293 -12.05 17.47 5.81
N LEU A 294 -11.16 16.49 5.54
CA LEU A 294 -10.41 15.80 6.59
C LEU A 294 -9.56 16.81 7.38
N ALA A 295 -8.84 17.69 6.70
CA ALA A 295 -8.04 18.72 7.35
C ALA A 295 -8.89 19.70 8.17
N GLU A 296 -9.99 20.21 7.63
CA GLU A 296 -10.91 21.13 8.29
C GLU A 296 -11.55 20.50 9.54
N THR A 297 -11.94 19.24 9.44
CA THR A 297 -12.44 18.47 10.57
C THR A 297 -11.37 18.31 11.67
N GLY A 298 -10.14 17.99 11.24
CA GLY A 298 -9.00 17.89 12.17
C GLY A 298 -8.68 19.21 12.87
N ILE A 299 -8.69 20.33 12.13
CA ILE A 299 -8.48 21.66 12.66
C ILE A 299 -9.55 21.98 13.71
N LEU A 300 -10.83 21.75 13.40
CA LEU A 300 -11.95 21.98 14.31
C LEU A 300 -11.79 21.21 15.61
N ARG A 301 -11.49 19.92 15.53
CA ARG A 301 -11.33 19.05 16.70
C ARG A 301 -10.14 19.46 17.57
N CYS A 302 -9.00 19.74 16.93
CA CYS A 302 -7.81 20.20 17.64
C CYS A 302 -8.04 21.54 18.34
N ALA A 303 -8.62 22.52 17.65
CA ALA A 303 -8.92 23.84 18.22
C ALA A 303 -9.84 23.74 19.45
N PHE A 304 -10.88 22.93 19.35
CA PHE A 304 -11.81 22.71 20.47
C PHE A 304 -11.11 22.06 21.69
N LEU A 305 -10.29 21.02 21.45
CA LEU A 305 -9.56 20.34 22.51
C LEU A 305 -8.48 21.22 23.15
N LEU A 306 -7.87 22.11 22.38
CA LEU A 306 -6.94 23.14 22.87
C LEU A 306 -7.64 24.29 23.61
N ARG A 307 -8.98 24.35 23.59
CA ARG A 307 -9.80 25.44 24.12
C ARG A 307 -9.49 26.79 23.47
N ASP A 308 -9.10 26.75 22.18
CA ASP A 308 -8.98 27.94 21.37
C ASP A 308 -10.36 28.29 20.77
N ASP A 309 -11.12 29.08 21.53
CA ASP A 309 -12.49 29.43 21.17
C ASP A 309 -12.54 30.23 19.85
N VAL A 310 -11.54 31.03 19.56
CA VAL A 310 -11.49 31.84 18.31
C VAL A 310 -11.30 30.94 17.12
N GLU A 311 -10.31 30.07 17.15
CA GLU A 311 -10.04 29.10 16.07
C GLU A 311 -11.21 28.11 15.95
N THR A 312 -11.80 27.66 17.06
CA THR A 312 -12.96 26.75 17.04
C THR A 312 -14.15 27.36 16.31
N ILE A 313 -14.47 28.64 16.59
CA ILE A 313 -15.56 29.34 15.91
C ILE A 313 -15.29 29.48 14.43
N HIS A 314 -14.03 29.83 14.07
CA HIS A 314 -13.63 29.98 12.68
C HIS A 314 -13.74 28.63 11.94
N ALA A 315 -13.10 27.59 12.44
CA ALA A 315 -13.09 26.27 11.82
C ALA A 315 -14.48 25.65 11.71
N ALA A 316 -15.30 25.76 12.78
CA ALA A 316 -16.68 25.27 12.74
C ALA A 316 -17.53 26.01 11.70
N THR A 317 -17.30 27.31 11.50
CA THR A 317 -18.03 28.09 10.50
C THR A 317 -17.66 27.70 9.10
N GLU A 318 -16.40 27.40 8.86
CA GLU A 318 -15.94 26.85 7.54
C GLU A 318 -16.55 25.47 7.27
N VAL A 319 -16.47 24.55 8.24
CA VAL A 319 -17.08 23.21 8.11
C VAL A 319 -18.57 23.31 7.82
N LEU A 320 -19.29 24.18 8.52
CA LEU A 320 -20.74 24.36 8.35
C LEU A 320 -21.12 25.03 7.02
N ALA A 321 -20.18 25.65 6.32
CA ALA A 321 -20.41 26.25 4.98
C ALA A 321 -20.30 25.22 3.86
N GLU A 322 -19.82 24.00 4.14
CA GLU A 322 -19.69 22.94 3.14
C GLU A 322 -21.04 22.45 2.61
N ALA A 323 -21.13 22.29 1.26
CA ALA A 323 -22.38 21.92 0.58
C ALA A 323 -22.87 20.50 0.92
N LYS A 324 -21.95 19.59 1.25
CA LYS A 324 -22.25 18.20 1.59
C LYS A 324 -21.59 17.85 2.93
N LEU A 325 -22.38 17.92 3.99
CA LEU A 325 -21.94 17.65 5.34
C LEU A 325 -22.73 16.48 5.92
N SER A 326 -22.04 15.53 6.55
CA SER A 326 -22.76 14.48 7.27
C SER A 326 -23.51 15.05 8.47
N PRO A 327 -24.66 14.49 8.86
CA PRO A 327 -25.39 14.94 10.03
C PRO A 327 -24.54 14.93 11.31
N GLU A 328 -23.67 13.94 11.46
CA GLU A 328 -22.78 13.79 12.60
C GLU A 328 -21.79 14.94 12.69
N LEU A 329 -21.10 15.24 11.57
CA LEU A 329 -20.13 16.34 11.53
C LEU A 329 -20.80 17.71 11.65
N LYS A 330 -22.01 17.87 11.08
CA LYS A 330 -22.82 19.08 11.28
C LYS A 330 -23.11 19.30 12.77
N ASN A 331 -23.58 18.27 13.47
CA ASN A 331 -23.88 18.35 14.89
C ASN A 331 -22.64 18.62 15.72
N GLU A 332 -21.52 17.98 15.43
CA GLU A 332 -20.22 18.21 16.09
C GLU A 332 -19.78 19.67 15.93
N ALA A 333 -19.82 20.19 14.70
CA ALA A 333 -19.42 21.57 14.41
C ALA A 333 -20.31 22.61 15.08
N LEU A 334 -21.63 22.43 15.04
CA LEU A 334 -22.57 23.30 15.76
C LEU A 334 -22.32 23.27 17.25
N TYR A 335 -22.11 22.08 17.84
CA TYR A 335 -21.88 21.93 19.27
C TYR A 335 -20.58 22.61 19.72
N TYR A 336 -19.48 22.38 19.02
CA TYR A 336 -18.20 23.00 19.35
C TYR A 336 -18.28 24.53 19.23
N ARG A 337 -18.94 25.03 18.18
CA ARG A 337 -19.13 26.47 17.99
C ARG A 337 -20.01 27.09 19.05
N ALA A 338 -21.10 26.44 19.43
CA ALA A 338 -21.97 26.89 20.50
C ALA A 338 -21.23 26.98 21.84
N LYS A 339 -20.42 25.95 22.18
CA LYS A 339 -19.61 25.95 23.41
C LYS A 339 -18.57 27.08 23.39
N ALA A 340 -17.90 27.28 22.26
CA ALA A 340 -16.92 28.35 22.11
C ALA A 340 -17.57 29.76 22.19
N TYR A 341 -18.75 29.97 21.56
CA TYR A 341 -19.51 31.20 21.74
C TYR A 341 -19.90 31.45 23.16
N LYS A 342 -20.35 30.42 23.90
CA LYS A 342 -20.70 30.51 25.32
C LYS A 342 -19.50 30.93 26.17
N ASN A 343 -18.32 30.33 25.93
CA ASN A 343 -17.09 30.72 26.61
C ASN A 343 -16.72 32.18 26.36
N GLN A 344 -16.96 32.69 25.15
CA GLN A 344 -16.79 34.11 24.81
C GLN A 344 -17.92 35.03 25.24
N LYS A 345 -18.92 34.53 26.00
CA LYS A 345 -20.10 35.28 26.41
C LYS A 345 -20.92 35.85 25.25
N ALA A 346 -20.86 35.18 24.11
CA ALA A 346 -21.67 35.50 22.91
C ALA A 346 -22.98 34.69 22.96
N ASP A 347 -23.73 34.79 24.05
CA ASP A 347 -24.86 33.92 24.45
C ASP A 347 -25.92 33.79 23.33
N LYS A 348 -26.23 34.90 22.65
CA LYS A 348 -27.21 34.86 21.54
C LYS A 348 -26.78 33.92 20.40
N LYS A 349 -25.52 34.01 20.01
CA LYS A 349 -24.96 33.14 18.93
C LYS A 349 -24.90 31.69 19.40
N ALA A 350 -24.49 31.45 20.64
CA ALA A 350 -24.49 30.11 21.21
C ALA A 350 -25.91 29.51 21.22
N LEU A 351 -26.90 30.30 21.60
CA LEU A 351 -28.29 29.87 21.67
C LEU A 351 -28.86 29.52 20.25
N ASP A 352 -28.48 30.24 19.21
CA ASP A 352 -28.91 29.94 17.85
C ASP A 352 -28.38 28.55 17.40
N ASP A 353 -27.12 28.23 17.67
CA ASP A 353 -26.56 26.91 17.38
C ASP A 353 -27.17 25.80 18.25
N PHE A 354 -27.40 26.05 19.54
CA PHE A 354 -28.08 25.09 20.41
C PHE A 354 -29.52 24.82 19.98
N ARG A 355 -30.26 25.84 19.53
CA ARG A 355 -31.62 25.65 18.99
C ARG A 355 -31.64 24.74 17.75
N GLU A 356 -30.64 24.88 16.89
CA GLU A 356 -30.54 24.00 15.73
C GLU A 356 -30.28 22.55 16.15
N LEU A 357 -29.34 22.33 17.08
CA LEU A 357 -29.03 21.00 17.64
C LEU A 357 -30.23 20.38 18.39
N ALA A 358 -30.96 21.18 19.16
CA ALA A 358 -32.09 20.74 19.98
C ALA A 358 -33.27 20.18 19.18
N LYS A 359 -33.27 20.31 17.86
CA LYS A 359 -34.28 19.70 16.98
C LYS A 359 -34.25 18.19 16.98
N ASP A 360 -33.09 17.57 17.29
CA ASP A 360 -32.94 16.12 17.38
C ASP A 360 -32.24 15.68 18.67
N THR A 361 -33.03 15.32 19.66
CA THR A 361 -32.57 14.90 21.00
C THR A 361 -32.16 13.44 21.09
N ARG A 362 -32.19 12.70 19.96
CA ARG A 362 -31.73 11.28 19.89
C ARG A 362 -30.21 11.16 19.94
N ASN A 363 -29.48 12.20 19.53
CA ASN A 363 -28.04 12.28 19.70
C ASN A 363 -27.67 13.07 20.96
N SER A 364 -26.45 12.84 21.48
CA SER A 364 -25.98 13.45 22.74
C SER A 364 -25.88 14.97 22.66
N TYR A 365 -25.45 15.51 21.52
CA TYR A 365 -25.35 16.96 21.35
C TYR A 365 -26.70 17.64 21.38
N GLY A 366 -27.70 17.06 20.74
CA GLY A 366 -29.07 17.58 20.74
C GLY A 366 -29.73 17.48 22.11
N ALA A 367 -29.48 16.39 22.83
CA ALA A 367 -29.96 16.23 24.22
C ALA A 367 -29.39 17.28 25.15
N GLU A 368 -28.09 17.54 25.14
CA GLU A 368 -27.48 18.63 25.88
C GLU A 368 -28.01 20.00 25.42
N ALA A 369 -28.08 20.21 24.09
CA ALA A 369 -28.54 21.47 23.52
C ALA A 369 -29.96 21.83 23.98
N LYS A 370 -30.85 20.85 24.09
CA LYS A 370 -32.22 21.05 24.59
C LYS A 370 -32.22 21.60 26.03
N TYR A 371 -31.38 21.02 26.89
CA TYR A 371 -31.14 21.52 28.23
C TYR A 371 -30.57 22.95 28.20
N GLN A 372 -29.56 23.23 27.36
CA GLN A 372 -28.92 24.54 27.27
C GLN A 372 -29.91 25.64 26.83
N VAL A 373 -30.83 25.31 25.90
CA VAL A 373 -31.89 26.22 25.45
C VAL A 373 -32.81 26.57 26.63
N ALA A 374 -33.27 25.57 27.39
CA ALA A 374 -34.10 25.78 28.52
C ALA A 374 -33.40 26.58 29.68
N GLN A 375 -32.12 26.28 29.91
CA GLN A 375 -31.30 27.02 30.87
C GLN A 375 -31.17 28.50 30.47
N ALA A 376 -30.94 28.79 29.17
CA ALA A 376 -30.86 30.18 28.72
C ALA A 376 -32.15 30.92 28.89
N LEU A 377 -33.32 30.30 28.70
CA LEU A 377 -34.64 30.89 28.97
C LEU A 377 -34.83 31.13 30.46
N TYR A 378 -34.42 30.23 31.34
CA TYR A 378 -34.45 30.39 32.77
C TYR A 378 -33.57 31.56 33.22
N ASP A 379 -32.34 31.66 32.74
CA ASP A 379 -31.39 32.73 33.05
C ASP A 379 -31.90 34.10 32.59
N ALA A 380 -32.68 34.14 31.48
CA ALA A 380 -33.36 35.31 30.98
C ALA A 380 -34.67 35.65 31.76
N GLN A 381 -35.03 34.87 32.78
CA GLN A 381 -36.26 34.97 33.54
C GLN A 381 -37.54 34.71 32.71
N GLU A 382 -37.42 34.08 31.56
CA GLU A 382 -38.51 33.66 30.69
C GLU A 382 -39.10 32.32 31.18
N TYR A 383 -39.55 32.26 32.41
CA TYR A 383 -39.91 31.02 33.11
C TYR A 383 -40.99 30.19 32.42
N ALA A 384 -42.03 30.85 31.88
CA ALA A 384 -43.09 30.15 31.15
C ALA A 384 -42.59 29.52 29.86
N ALA A 385 -41.63 30.13 29.14
CA ALA A 385 -40.99 29.57 27.97
C ALA A 385 -40.06 28.41 28.35
N ALA A 386 -39.31 28.55 29.46
CA ALA A 386 -38.45 27.49 29.98
C ALA A 386 -39.27 26.27 30.42
N GLU A 387 -40.38 26.45 31.13
CA GLU A 387 -41.30 25.37 31.51
C GLU A 387 -41.80 24.60 30.28
N LYS A 388 -42.27 25.32 29.25
CA LYS A 388 -42.75 24.70 27.99
C LYS A 388 -41.66 23.89 27.31
N GLU A 389 -40.44 24.41 27.23
CA GLU A 389 -39.31 23.75 26.56
C GLU A 389 -38.88 22.48 27.30
N LEU A 390 -38.87 22.52 28.66
CA LEU A 390 -38.52 21.38 29.51
C LEU A 390 -39.59 20.30 29.48
N LEU A 391 -40.88 20.65 29.58
CA LEU A 391 -41.97 19.69 29.49
C LEU A 391 -41.97 19.00 28.11
N ASN A 392 -41.79 19.76 27.04
CA ASN A 392 -41.67 19.19 25.68
C ASN A 392 -40.49 18.19 25.59
N TYR A 393 -39.36 18.46 26.24
CA TYR A 393 -38.23 17.53 26.25
C TYR A 393 -38.50 16.27 27.06
N ILE A 394 -39.15 16.40 28.22
CA ILE A 394 -39.54 15.30 29.12
C ILE A 394 -40.50 14.33 28.42
N GLU A 395 -41.41 14.85 27.59
CA GLU A 395 -42.33 14.04 26.79
C GLU A 395 -41.66 13.30 25.63
N GLN A 396 -40.50 13.75 25.19
CA GLN A 396 -39.74 13.10 24.11
C GLN A 396 -38.99 11.89 24.68
N SER A 397 -39.08 10.76 23.96
CA SER A 397 -38.21 9.60 24.25
C SER A 397 -36.79 9.91 23.86
N THR A 398 -35.89 10.05 24.81
CA THR A 398 -34.45 10.24 24.60
C THR A 398 -33.66 9.14 25.30
N PRO A 399 -32.60 8.61 24.70
CA PRO A 399 -31.69 7.65 25.36
C PRO A 399 -30.73 8.33 26.36
N HIS A 400 -30.70 9.67 26.41
CA HIS A 400 -29.70 10.43 27.16
C HIS A 400 -30.25 10.79 28.56
N ALA A 401 -30.33 9.77 29.44
CA ALA A 401 -30.93 9.87 30.79
C ALA A 401 -30.34 11.01 31.65
N TYR A 402 -29.04 11.27 31.55
CA TYR A 402 -28.38 12.35 32.30
C TYR A 402 -28.95 13.74 31.95
N TRP A 403 -29.04 14.07 30.66
CA TRP A 403 -29.58 15.37 30.23
C TRP A 403 -31.06 15.49 30.50
N LEU A 404 -31.82 14.40 30.44
CA LEU A 404 -33.20 14.35 30.85
C LEU A 404 -33.33 14.63 32.34
N ALA A 405 -32.53 13.99 33.21
CA ALA A 405 -32.52 14.19 34.64
C ALA A 405 -32.14 15.65 35.00
N ARG A 406 -31.12 16.20 34.34
CA ARG A 406 -30.79 17.63 34.50
C ARG A 406 -31.93 18.56 34.15
N SER A 407 -32.74 18.20 33.16
CA SER A 407 -33.90 18.96 32.73
C SER A 407 -35.02 18.90 33.75
N PHE A 408 -35.22 17.77 34.45
CA PHE A 408 -36.13 17.67 35.58
C PHE A 408 -35.68 18.57 36.77
N VAL A 409 -34.36 18.59 37.05
CA VAL A 409 -33.80 19.44 38.07
C VAL A 409 -34.02 20.93 37.74
N LEU A 410 -33.77 21.33 36.48
CA LEU A 410 -34.00 22.70 36.04
C LEU A 410 -35.49 23.06 36.05
N LEU A 411 -36.38 22.12 35.70
CA LEU A 411 -37.84 22.33 35.78
C LEU A 411 -38.26 22.62 37.21
N SER A 412 -37.67 21.96 38.20
CA SER A 412 -37.93 22.27 39.61
C SER A 412 -37.49 23.70 39.98
N ASP A 413 -36.33 24.16 39.46
CA ASP A 413 -35.86 25.54 39.68
C ASP A 413 -36.80 26.57 39.02
N VAL A 414 -37.34 26.26 37.83
CA VAL A 414 -38.36 27.08 37.15
C VAL A 414 -39.62 27.16 37.97
N TYR A 415 -40.13 26.05 38.51
CA TYR A 415 -41.32 26.04 39.33
C TYR A 415 -41.13 26.84 40.64
N VAL A 416 -39.98 26.73 41.29
CA VAL A 416 -39.65 27.59 42.45
C VAL A 416 -39.70 29.07 42.07
N ALA A 417 -39.09 29.46 40.97
CA ALA A 417 -39.10 30.84 40.48
C ALA A 417 -40.53 31.35 40.14
N MET A 418 -41.44 30.44 39.80
CA MET A 418 -42.86 30.74 39.54
C MET A 418 -43.75 30.66 40.79
N GLY A 419 -43.20 30.37 42.00
CA GLY A 419 -43.94 30.20 43.23
C GLY A 419 -44.75 28.89 43.33
N LYS A 420 -44.35 27.84 42.51
CA LYS A 420 -45.01 26.52 42.46
C LYS A 420 -44.17 25.49 43.23
N ASP A 421 -43.89 25.74 44.52
CA ASP A 421 -42.97 24.93 45.34
C ASP A 421 -43.43 23.46 45.50
N LEU A 422 -44.74 23.22 45.53
CA LEU A 422 -45.30 21.86 45.64
C LEU A 422 -44.97 21.03 44.35
N ASP A 423 -45.13 21.63 43.18
CA ASP A 423 -44.82 20.99 41.90
C ASP A 423 -43.32 20.73 41.79
N ALA A 424 -42.49 21.71 42.16
CA ALA A 424 -41.04 21.56 42.19
C ALA A 424 -40.59 20.36 43.03
N ARG A 425 -41.16 20.24 44.23
CA ARG A 425 -40.87 19.12 45.14
C ARG A 425 -41.31 17.77 44.56
N GLN A 426 -42.48 17.72 43.95
CA GLN A 426 -43.01 16.49 43.37
C GLN A 426 -42.11 15.97 42.23
N TYR A 427 -41.64 16.85 41.33
CA TYR A 427 -40.73 16.47 40.26
C TYR A 427 -39.37 15.98 40.79
N LEU A 428 -38.83 16.63 41.83
CA LEU A 428 -37.56 16.19 42.44
C LEU A 428 -37.69 14.84 43.14
N LEU A 429 -38.78 14.58 43.87
CA LEU A 429 -39.02 13.29 44.52
C LEU A 429 -39.23 12.16 43.48
N SER A 430 -39.98 12.46 42.43
CA SER A 430 -40.15 11.51 41.32
C SER A 430 -38.81 11.17 40.65
N LEU A 431 -37.96 12.17 40.41
CA LEU A 431 -36.65 11.96 39.84
C LEU A 431 -35.74 11.12 40.76
N GLN A 432 -35.76 11.42 42.08
CA GLN A 432 -34.99 10.69 43.09
C GLN A 432 -35.36 9.20 43.16
N GLN A 433 -36.63 8.87 42.93
CA GLN A 433 -37.12 7.48 42.95
C GLN A 433 -36.76 6.70 41.65
N ASN A 434 -36.69 7.39 40.53
CA ASN A 434 -36.62 6.75 39.22
C ASN A 434 -35.25 6.86 38.52
N TYR A 435 -34.37 7.75 38.96
CA TYR A 435 -33.05 7.94 38.36
C TYR A 435 -32.00 7.17 39.14
N GLN A 436 -31.17 6.41 38.39
CA GLN A 436 -30.08 5.59 38.93
C GLN A 436 -28.78 5.88 38.14
N GLY A 437 -28.29 7.11 38.20
CA GLY A 437 -27.01 7.52 37.63
C GLY A 437 -25.92 7.57 38.72
N ASN A 438 -24.68 7.30 38.30
CA ASN A 438 -23.50 7.51 39.17
C ASN A 438 -22.83 8.83 38.78
N ASP A 439 -23.55 9.94 39.00
CA ASP A 439 -23.20 11.31 38.60
C ASP A 439 -23.64 12.35 39.63
N ASP A 440 -23.71 13.63 39.25
CA ASP A 440 -24.04 14.76 40.16
C ASP A 440 -25.55 14.98 40.43
N ILE A 441 -26.42 14.22 39.76
CA ILE A 441 -27.89 14.42 39.83
C ILE A 441 -28.42 14.21 41.25
N GLU A 442 -28.01 13.18 41.96
CA GLU A 442 -28.46 12.89 43.32
C GLU A 442 -28.15 14.07 44.26
N SER A 443 -26.93 14.59 44.24
CA SER A 443 -26.52 15.77 45.00
C SER A 443 -27.34 17.00 44.62
N MET A 444 -27.62 17.21 43.33
CA MET A 444 -28.44 18.32 42.86
C MET A 444 -29.88 18.26 43.40
N ILE A 445 -30.46 17.07 43.46
CA ILE A 445 -31.81 16.84 44.02
C ILE A 445 -31.83 17.14 45.50
N GLU A 446 -30.90 16.56 46.26
CA GLU A 446 -30.82 16.76 47.72
C GLU A 446 -30.70 18.24 48.12
N ASP A 447 -29.84 18.98 47.43
CA ASP A 447 -29.61 20.40 47.69
C ASP A 447 -30.87 21.23 47.48
N ARG A 448 -31.70 20.89 46.50
CA ARG A 448 -32.96 21.58 46.20
C ARG A 448 -34.07 21.19 47.17
N LEU A 449 -34.16 19.91 47.48
CA LEU A 449 -35.13 19.44 48.49
C LEU A 449 -34.87 20.06 49.89
N LYS A 450 -33.59 20.20 50.29
CA LYS A 450 -33.21 20.90 51.53
C LYS A 450 -33.65 22.36 51.56
N LYS A 451 -33.62 23.05 50.41
CA LYS A 451 -34.08 24.45 50.29
C LYS A 451 -35.61 24.60 50.40
N LEU A 452 -36.34 23.64 49.80
CA LEU A 452 -37.80 23.60 49.79
C LEU A 452 -38.39 23.14 51.11
N ASN A 453 -37.62 22.65 52.08
CA ASN A 453 -38.03 22.24 53.40
C ASN A 453 -37.77 23.31 54.45
N LYS A 454 -37.21 24.47 54.05
CA LYS A 454 -37.02 25.65 54.91
C LYS A 454 -38.17 26.63 54.74
#